data_f8092e7855cfad3db912603411c10f01
#
_entry.id   f8092e7855cfad3db912603411c10f01
#
_cell.length_a   1.000
_cell.length_b   1.000
_cell.length_c   1.000
_cell.angle_alpha   90.00
_cell.angle_beta   90.00
_cell.angle_gamma   90.00
#
_symmetry.space_group_name_H-M   'P 1'
#
loop_
_entity.id
_entity.type
_entity.pdbx_description
1 polymer ?
#
loop_
_entity_poly.entity_id
_entity_poly.type
_entity_poly.pdbx_seq_one_letter_code
_entity_poly.pdbx_strand_id
1 'polypeptide(L)'
;MLNRLLSFVAMLLFALPVCGQITASMPPTQETNAGKTYFPADDLDAIDSLALVEQGLPTAFMIDPSIVSNRLASLQNVIPLNYNFQTHQFVEYFAFRKAEFTQRMLEKRDLYFPLYEKYLKQYNLPDELKYLSLIESGLEPRALSNKGAGGLWQFMPYTARGDFGLRVDGVVDERFDPEKATEAACKYLKQLYRVFGDWHLALAAYNTGPGNVKRAIRKCGKSDFWGIYNCLPKQTRAYVPQFIAMDYMMNYHYDHAIHAEKWVKKIPFDTIQVKGYLNLTRLKQFASIHVDTFQFINPHLIGTTIPNDNKTVIVHIPSSRFEYFKTNRQAILDSASFVSQKQSDSLAALFVDKLVKRRYKVKRGQSIYDVARVLQVSVLELKHLNHLKTTRIKRGKQLVYFARVREKVMQNSNDTTVIAGESKERIKVKKAKIRYHKVRSGDTLSDIAERYQGLTVTKLKKLNRMRASTTLRPGMRLRIS
;
A
#
# COMPACT_ATOMS: atom_id res chain seq x y z
N MET A 1 79.38 22.46 13.93
CA MET A 1 80.12 22.29 12.67
C MET A 1 79.03 22.12 11.59
N LEU A 2 78.74 23.16 10.96
CA LEU A 2 79.26 23.76 9.74
C LEU A 2 78.93 22.95 8.50
N ASN A 3 78.14 23.50 7.73
CA ASN A 3 78.25 24.00 6.38
C ASN A 3 77.26 23.37 5.37
N ARG A 4 76.45 24.23 4.85
CA ARG A 4 76.36 24.82 3.50
C ARG A 4 75.66 23.98 2.47
N LEU A 5 74.55 24.50 1.96
CA LEU A 5 74.31 25.42 0.83
C LEU A 5 74.19 24.69 -0.52
N LEU A 6 73.17 24.78 -1.22
CA LEU A 6 72.90 25.57 -2.41
C LEU A 6 71.74 24.97 -3.24
N SER A 7 70.71 25.77 -3.42
CA SER A 7 69.91 26.03 -4.56
C SER A 7 70.04 25.17 -5.82
N PHE A 8 68.92 24.66 -6.31
CA PHE A 8 68.60 24.71 -7.75
C PHE A 8 67.08 24.78 -7.93
N VAL A 9 66.64 25.89 -8.55
CA VAL A 9 65.31 26.10 -9.09
C VAL A 9 65.26 25.33 -10.40
N ALA A 10 64.35 24.40 -10.50
CA ALA A 10 63.93 23.83 -11.77
C ALA A 10 62.40 23.91 -11.88
N MET A 11 61.99 24.85 -12.69
CA MET A 11 60.61 25.07 -13.13
C MET A 11 60.26 23.94 -14.09
N LEU A 12 59.39 23.02 -13.67
CA LEU A 12 58.84 22.01 -14.54
C LEU A 12 57.31 22.23 -14.61
N LEU A 13 56.92 22.79 -15.74
CA LEU A 13 55.55 22.80 -16.22
C LEU A 13 55.07 21.35 -16.39
N PHE A 14 54.19 20.87 -15.54
CA PHE A 14 53.43 19.67 -15.80
C PHE A 14 52.01 20.03 -16.25
N ALA A 15 51.75 19.65 -17.48
CA ALA A 15 50.43 19.68 -18.08
C ALA A 15 49.47 18.82 -17.25
N LEU A 16 48.35 19.41 -16.86
CA LEU A 16 47.21 18.70 -16.28
C LEU A 16 46.58 17.78 -17.35
N PRO A 17 46.38 16.49 -17.07
CA PRO A 17 45.54 15.69 -17.93
C PRO A 17 44.09 16.14 -17.75
N VAL A 18 43.46 16.52 -18.85
CA VAL A 18 42.01 16.70 -18.97
C VAL A 18 41.35 15.36 -18.63
N CYS A 19 40.83 15.26 -17.43
CA CYS A 19 40.00 14.13 -17.03
C CYS A 19 38.67 14.23 -17.76
N GLY A 20 38.52 13.40 -18.81
CA GLY A 20 37.28 13.28 -19.54
C GLY A 20 36.14 12.93 -18.60
N GLN A 21 35.11 13.74 -18.63
CA GLN A 21 33.83 13.44 -18.01
C GLN A 21 33.26 12.18 -18.68
N ILE A 22 33.33 11.05 -18.01
CA ILE A 22 32.50 9.91 -18.33
C ILE A 22 31.10 10.23 -17.86
N THR A 23 30.30 10.79 -18.75
CA THR A 23 28.87 10.85 -18.58
C THR A 23 28.33 9.43 -18.74
N ALA A 24 28.19 8.73 -17.62
CA ALA A 24 27.35 7.56 -17.58
C ALA A 24 25.91 8.00 -17.87
N SER A 25 25.47 7.78 -19.09
CA SER A 25 24.08 7.94 -19.48
C SER A 25 23.25 6.92 -18.70
N MET A 26 22.49 7.41 -17.72
CA MET A 26 21.40 6.65 -17.12
C MET A 26 20.39 6.31 -18.24
N PRO A 27 19.86 5.08 -18.27
CA PRO A 27 18.79 4.75 -19.19
C PRO A 27 17.59 5.66 -18.93
N PRO A 28 16.83 6.02 -19.98
CA PRO A 28 15.71 6.94 -19.84
C PRO A 28 14.68 6.31 -18.87
N THR A 29 14.44 6.99 -17.77
CA THR A 29 13.29 6.73 -16.91
C THR A 29 12.04 6.94 -17.74
N GLN A 30 11.32 5.86 -18.02
CA GLN A 30 9.97 5.98 -18.57
C GLN A 30 9.14 6.84 -17.63
N GLU A 31 8.69 7.99 -18.13
CA GLU A 31 7.67 8.82 -17.51
C GLU A 31 6.37 8.01 -17.42
N THR A 32 6.19 7.33 -16.31
CA THR A 32 4.89 6.75 -15.94
C THR A 32 4.20 7.72 -15.01
N ASN A 33 3.00 8.13 -15.40
CA ASN A 33 1.96 8.88 -14.69
C ASN A 33 2.32 9.30 -13.26
N ALA A 34 2.58 10.60 -13.09
CA ALA A 34 2.87 11.25 -11.82
C ALA A 34 1.88 10.84 -10.73
N GLY A 35 2.34 10.15 -9.69
CA GLY A 35 1.66 10.02 -8.42
C GLY A 35 1.41 8.63 -7.85
N LYS A 36 1.78 7.55 -8.52
CA LYS A 36 1.68 6.21 -7.93
C LYS A 36 2.99 5.45 -8.14
N THR A 37 3.93 5.62 -7.24
CA THR A 37 4.99 4.64 -7.06
C THR A 37 4.32 3.37 -6.52
N TYR A 38 4.02 2.46 -7.42
CA TYR A 38 3.60 1.11 -7.11
C TYR A 38 4.85 0.37 -6.67
N PHE A 39 5.00 0.13 -5.38
CA PHE A 39 5.85 -0.95 -4.90
C PHE A 39 4.94 -2.17 -4.82
N PRO A 40 5.12 -3.16 -5.71
CA PRO A 40 4.30 -4.35 -5.60
C PRO A 40 4.59 -5.03 -4.27
N ALA A 41 3.55 -5.25 -3.49
CA ALA A 41 3.55 -6.25 -2.43
C ALA A 41 3.66 -7.67 -3.04
N ASP A 42 3.93 -7.73 -4.34
CA ASP A 42 3.88 -8.90 -5.20
C ASP A 42 5.09 -9.84 -5.01
N ASP A 43 6.10 -9.42 -4.24
CA ASP A 43 7.21 -10.32 -3.84
C ASP A 43 6.78 -11.41 -2.84
N LEU A 44 5.65 -11.20 -2.15
CA LEU A 44 4.94 -12.21 -1.37
C LEU A 44 3.70 -12.65 -2.16
N ASP A 45 3.90 -13.06 -3.40
CA ASP A 45 2.79 -13.51 -4.21
C ASP A 45 2.00 -14.59 -3.46
N ALA A 46 0.76 -14.24 -3.12
CA ALA A 46 -0.20 -15.19 -2.59
C ALA A 46 -0.33 -16.43 -3.51
N ILE A 47 0.08 -16.29 -4.77
CA ILE A 47 0.10 -17.35 -5.78
C ILE A 47 1.20 -18.37 -5.47
N ASP A 48 2.43 -17.93 -5.17
CA ASP A 48 3.54 -18.84 -4.84
C ASP A 48 3.31 -19.55 -3.51
N SER A 49 2.78 -18.85 -2.50
CA SER A 49 2.44 -19.46 -1.23
C SER A 49 1.23 -20.39 -1.31
N LEU A 50 0.29 -20.11 -2.21
CA LEU A 50 -0.82 -21.01 -2.53
C LEU A 50 -0.32 -22.28 -3.26
N ALA A 51 0.65 -22.15 -4.15
CA ALA A 51 1.27 -23.30 -4.83
C ALA A 51 1.96 -24.22 -3.83
N LEU A 52 2.61 -23.68 -2.81
CA LEU A 52 3.20 -24.52 -1.72
C LEU A 52 2.15 -25.28 -0.90
N VAL A 53 0.99 -24.69 -0.67
CA VAL A 53 -0.12 -25.35 0.02
C VAL A 53 -0.76 -26.47 -0.84
N GLU A 54 -0.66 -26.33 -2.18
CA GLU A 54 -1.24 -27.28 -3.16
C GLU A 54 -0.26 -28.35 -3.64
N GLN A 55 1.06 -28.12 -3.48
CA GLN A 55 2.08 -29.14 -3.83
C GLN A 55 1.92 -30.35 -2.94
N GLY A 56 1.99 -31.51 -3.55
CA GLY A 56 2.08 -32.78 -2.82
C GLY A 56 3.31 -32.82 -1.92
N LEU A 57 3.37 -33.81 -1.02
CA LEU A 57 4.50 -34.01 -0.12
C LEU A 57 5.80 -34.10 -0.95
N PRO A 58 6.82 -33.26 -0.66
CA PRO A 58 8.12 -33.46 -1.25
C PRO A 58 8.67 -34.83 -0.85
N THR A 59 9.40 -35.44 -1.75
CA THR A 59 10.04 -36.75 -1.48
C THR A 59 11.15 -36.66 -0.44
N ALA A 60 11.76 -35.47 -0.27
CA ALA A 60 12.74 -35.16 0.76
C ALA A 60 12.81 -33.65 1.00
N PHE A 61 13.07 -33.25 2.22
CA PHE A 61 13.47 -31.89 2.56
C PHE A 61 14.98 -31.72 2.38
N MET A 62 15.41 -30.50 2.02
CA MET A 62 16.83 -30.13 1.92
C MET A 62 17.45 -29.88 3.31
N ILE A 63 16.65 -29.37 4.25
CA ILE A 63 17.04 -29.16 5.63
C ILE A 63 16.51 -30.35 6.45
N ASP A 64 17.35 -30.90 7.33
CA ASP A 64 16.93 -32.00 8.20
C ASP A 64 15.74 -31.57 9.08
N PRO A 65 14.63 -32.30 9.06
CA PRO A 65 13.45 -32.02 9.86
C PRO A 65 13.71 -31.86 11.36
N SER A 66 14.65 -32.65 11.90
CA SER A 66 15.02 -32.59 13.32
C SER A 66 15.69 -31.26 13.69
N ILE A 67 16.51 -30.71 12.78
CA ILE A 67 17.16 -29.41 12.98
C ILE A 67 16.12 -28.30 13.09
N VAL A 68 15.18 -28.24 12.13
CA VAL A 68 14.13 -27.20 12.13
C VAL A 68 13.23 -27.35 13.37
N SER A 69 12.82 -28.59 13.70
CA SER A 69 11.98 -28.86 14.87
C SER A 69 12.64 -28.43 16.18
N ASN A 70 13.91 -28.80 16.38
CA ASN A 70 14.65 -28.47 17.61
C ASN A 70 14.87 -26.96 17.74
N ARG A 71 15.18 -26.27 16.63
CA ARG A 71 15.36 -24.81 16.60
C ARG A 71 14.06 -24.07 16.90
N LEU A 72 12.94 -24.48 16.31
CA LEU A 72 11.63 -23.89 16.63
C LEU A 72 11.25 -24.11 18.11
N ALA A 73 11.54 -25.30 18.66
CA ALA A 73 11.34 -25.57 20.08
C ALA A 73 12.19 -24.66 20.98
N SER A 74 13.42 -24.34 20.55
CA SER A 74 14.33 -23.44 21.29
C SER A 74 13.91 -21.96 21.20
N LEU A 75 13.23 -21.54 20.12
CA LEU A 75 12.73 -20.19 19.92
C LEU A 75 11.39 -19.96 20.61
N GLN A 76 10.64 -21.00 20.88
CA GLN A 76 9.28 -20.89 21.39
C GLN A 76 9.22 -20.11 22.69
N ASN A 77 8.40 -19.06 22.70
CA ASN A 77 8.16 -18.23 23.87
C ASN A 77 6.64 -18.14 24.15
N VAL A 78 5.96 -17.07 23.75
CA VAL A 78 4.52 -16.88 24.03
C VAL A 78 3.64 -17.45 22.93
N ILE A 79 4.03 -17.27 21.66
CA ILE A 79 3.30 -17.80 20.51
C ILE A 79 3.83 -19.19 20.19
N PRO A 80 2.97 -20.23 20.10
CA PRO A 80 3.44 -21.57 19.77
C PRO A 80 4.10 -21.63 18.39
N LEU A 81 5.33 -22.12 18.30
CA LEU A 81 6.06 -22.30 17.05
C LEU A 81 6.00 -23.77 16.61
N ASN A 82 4.81 -24.23 16.24
CA ASN A 82 4.58 -25.63 15.89
C ASN A 82 5.37 -26.06 14.66
N TYR A 83 6.25 -27.05 14.85
CA TYR A 83 6.84 -27.77 13.75
C TYR A 83 5.79 -28.70 13.09
N ASN A 84 5.65 -28.63 11.81
CA ASN A 84 4.90 -29.54 10.96
C ASN A 84 5.36 -29.39 9.52
N PHE A 85 4.83 -30.25 8.64
CA PHE A 85 5.15 -30.25 7.23
C PHE A 85 5.00 -28.87 6.57
N GLN A 86 3.90 -28.16 6.82
CA GLN A 86 3.61 -26.86 6.22
C GLN A 86 4.62 -25.80 6.69
N THR A 87 4.94 -25.78 7.98
CA THR A 87 5.94 -24.86 8.53
C THR A 87 7.32 -25.14 7.92
N HIS A 88 7.71 -26.40 7.80
CA HIS A 88 8.99 -26.78 7.19
C HIS A 88 9.10 -26.32 5.73
N GLN A 89 8.05 -26.55 4.94
CA GLN A 89 8.00 -26.06 3.55
C GLN A 89 8.27 -24.56 3.44
N PHE A 90 7.70 -23.75 4.36
CA PHE A 90 7.92 -22.31 4.35
C PHE A 90 9.31 -21.91 4.85
N VAL A 91 9.91 -22.67 5.76
CA VAL A 91 11.34 -22.47 6.13
C VAL A 91 12.22 -22.64 4.87
N GLU A 92 12.08 -23.75 4.15
CA GLU A 92 12.83 -23.97 2.91
C GLU A 92 12.51 -22.96 1.82
N TYR A 93 11.26 -22.53 1.73
CA TYR A 93 10.84 -21.50 0.79
C TYR A 93 11.60 -20.19 1.01
N PHE A 94 11.67 -19.72 2.26
CA PHE A 94 12.38 -18.50 2.60
C PHE A 94 13.91 -18.66 2.61
N ALA A 95 14.40 -19.87 2.91
CA ALA A 95 15.83 -20.16 2.89
C ALA A 95 16.40 -20.24 1.47
N PHE A 96 15.65 -20.79 0.50
CA PHE A 96 16.17 -21.08 -0.83
C PHE A 96 15.49 -20.30 -1.94
N ARG A 97 14.15 -20.38 -2.03
CA ARG A 97 13.43 -19.75 -3.14
C ARG A 97 13.28 -18.23 -2.98
N LYS A 98 13.20 -17.76 -1.74
CA LYS A 98 13.07 -16.33 -1.40
C LYS A 98 14.20 -15.84 -0.50
N ALA A 99 15.41 -16.38 -0.68
CA ALA A 99 16.59 -15.98 0.08
C ALA A 99 16.87 -14.47 0.00
N GLU A 100 16.76 -13.90 -1.21
CA GLU A 100 16.91 -12.44 -1.40
C GLU A 100 15.84 -11.62 -0.67
N PHE A 101 14.60 -12.15 -0.59
CA PHE A 101 13.56 -11.51 0.22
C PHE A 101 13.94 -11.53 1.69
N THR A 102 14.37 -12.68 2.22
CA THR A 102 14.84 -12.82 3.61
C THR A 102 16.00 -11.88 3.90
N GLN A 103 16.98 -11.78 2.99
CA GLN A 103 18.10 -10.84 3.07
C GLN A 103 17.62 -9.39 3.17
N ARG A 104 16.71 -8.96 2.29
CA ARG A 104 16.13 -7.59 2.35
C ARG A 104 15.42 -7.32 3.68
N MET A 105 14.80 -8.33 4.30
CA MET A 105 14.17 -8.18 5.62
C MET A 105 15.23 -7.95 6.71
N LEU A 106 16.32 -8.71 6.67
CA LEU A 106 17.45 -8.50 7.57
C LEU A 106 18.01 -7.08 7.46
N GLU A 107 18.18 -6.57 6.24
CA GLU A 107 18.71 -5.22 5.98
C GLU A 107 17.83 -4.08 6.51
N LYS A 108 16.51 -4.32 6.65
CA LYS A 108 15.52 -3.34 7.09
C LYS A 108 15.07 -3.51 8.55
N ARG A 109 15.24 -4.67 9.16
CA ARG A 109 14.67 -4.98 10.48
C ARG A 109 15.03 -3.96 11.55
N ASP A 110 16.27 -3.52 11.59
CA ASP A 110 16.77 -2.60 12.60
C ASP A 110 16.17 -1.19 12.47
N LEU A 111 15.59 -0.86 11.31
CA LEU A 111 14.85 0.38 11.13
C LEU A 111 13.49 0.37 11.83
N TYR A 112 12.82 -0.80 11.86
CA TYR A 112 11.43 -0.90 12.31
C TYR A 112 11.24 -1.69 13.62
N PHE A 113 12.07 -2.70 13.91
CA PHE A 113 11.90 -3.56 15.07
C PHE A 113 11.93 -2.79 16.40
N PRO A 114 12.82 -1.81 16.63
CA PRO A 114 12.77 -1.03 17.87
C PRO A 114 11.43 -0.29 18.07
N LEU A 115 10.79 0.15 16.97
CA LEU A 115 9.46 0.76 17.02
C LEU A 115 8.39 -0.28 17.36
N TYR A 116 8.45 -1.47 16.75
CA TYR A 116 7.49 -2.55 17.00
C TYR A 116 7.58 -3.03 18.45
N GLU A 117 8.78 -3.31 18.93
CA GLU A 117 9.05 -3.74 20.30
C GLU A 117 8.54 -2.73 21.34
N LYS A 118 8.74 -1.42 21.10
CA LYS A 118 8.17 -0.35 21.93
C LYS A 118 6.65 -0.49 22.06
N TYR A 119 5.94 -0.63 20.94
CA TYR A 119 4.48 -0.69 20.95
C TYR A 119 3.94 -2.05 21.42
N LEU A 120 4.57 -3.15 21.05
CA LEU A 120 4.21 -4.48 21.55
C LEU A 120 4.30 -4.52 23.07
N LYS A 121 5.39 -4.02 23.65
CA LYS A 121 5.56 -3.88 25.11
C LYS A 121 4.49 -2.98 25.72
N GLN A 122 4.24 -1.81 25.12
CA GLN A 122 3.22 -0.86 25.61
C GLN A 122 1.82 -1.48 25.65
N TYR A 123 1.47 -2.33 24.70
CA TYR A 123 0.17 -2.98 24.59
C TYR A 123 0.11 -4.34 25.31
N ASN A 124 1.21 -4.79 25.93
CA ASN A 124 1.35 -6.07 26.60
C ASN A 124 1.07 -7.23 25.64
N LEU A 125 1.79 -7.27 24.53
CA LEU A 125 1.70 -8.22 23.44
C LEU A 125 3.02 -9.00 23.28
N PRO A 126 2.98 -10.25 22.80
CA PRO A 126 4.16 -11.04 22.48
C PRO A 126 5.10 -10.32 21.50
N ASP A 127 6.39 -10.37 21.76
CA ASP A 127 7.43 -9.74 20.93
C ASP A 127 7.52 -10.38 19.54
N GLU A 128 7.21 -11.67 19.44
CA GLU A 128 7.20 -12.43 18.19
C GLU A 128 6.27 -11.82 17.13
N LEU A 129 5.26 -11.06 17.55
CA LEU A 129 4.34 -10.39 16.62
C LEU A 129 5.02 -9.36 15.70
N LYS A 130 6.25 -8.92 16.01
CA LYS A 130 7.04 -8.07 15.10
C LYS A 130 7.31 -8.73 13.74
N TYR A 131 7.41 -10.06 13.71
CA TYR A 131 7.65 -10.80 12.47
C TYR A 131 6.44 -10.79 11.51
N LEU A 132 5.25 -10.41 12.00
CA LEU A 132 4.06 -10.33 11.16
C LEU A 132 4.20 -9.31 10.02
N SER A 133 4.80 -8.16 10.29
CA SER A 133 5.03 -7.12 9.28
C SER A 133 5.94 -7.58 8.13
N LEU A 134 6.81 -8.57 8.37
CA LEU A 134 7.65 -9.17 7.35
C LEU A 134 6.82 -9.86 6.27
N ILE A 135 5.84 -10.65 6.67
CA ILE A 135 4.96 -11.39 5.74
C ILE A 135 3.82 -10.52 5.18
N GLU A 136 3.52 -9.38 5.80
CA GLU A 136 2.49 -8.46 5.30
C GLU A 136 3.02 -7.54 4.20
N SER A 137 4.22 -6.98 4.36
CA SER A 137 4.72 -5.93 3.49
C SER A 137 6.19 -6.05 3.09
N GLY A 138 6.91 -7.03 3.64
CA GLY A 138 8.37 -7.05 3.48
C GLY A 138 9.05 -5.82 4.05
N LEU A 139 8.52 -5.26 5.15
CA LEU A 139 8.98 -4.00 5.75
C LEU A 139 8.98 -2.82 4.77
N GLU A 140 8.01 -2.77 3.85
CA GLU A 140 7.83 -1.66 2.92
C GLU A 140 6.70 -0.74 3.39
N PRO A 141 6.99 0.48 3.89
CA PRO A 141 5.97 1.34 4.47
C PRO A 141 4.93 1.85 3.45
N ARG A 142 5.26 1.84 2.16
CA ARG A 142 4.34 2.21 1.08
C ARG A 142 3.78 1.03 0.30
N ALA A 143 3.96 -0.19 0.79
CA ALA A 143 3.37 -1.36 0.15
C ALA A 143 1.86 -1.20 -0.02
N LEU A 144 1.36 -1.50 -1.21
CA LEU A 144 -0.06 -1.42 -1.54
C LEU A 144 -0.47 -2.68 -2.32
N SER A 145 -1.33 -3.50 -1.72
CA SER A 145 -1.80 -4.72 -2.36
C SER A 145 -2.83 -4.44 -3.47
N ASN A 146 -3.01 -5.39 -4.38
CA ASN A 146 -4.05 -5.33 -5.42
C ASN A 146 -5.48 -5.18 -4.87
N LYS A 147 -5.70 -5.53 -3.60
CA LYS A 147 -6.98 -5.36 -2.89
C LYS A 147 -7.08 -4.03 -2.16
N GLY A 148 -6.03 -3.21 -2.19
CA GLY A 148 -5.97 -1.90 -1.56
C GLY A 148 -5.59 -1.91 -0.08
N ALA A 149 -5.08 -3.04 0.46
CA ALA A 149 -4.43 -3.03 1.76
C ALA A 149 -3.10 -2.27 1.67
N GLY A 150 -2.70 -1.55 2.71
CA GLY A 150 -1.53 -0.67 2.62
C GLY A 150 -0.70 -0.58 3.89
N GLY A 151 0.59 -0.27 3.70
CA GLY A 151 1.56 -0.01 4.74
C GLY A 151 2.22 -1.26 5.31
N LEU A 152 3.07 -1.04 6.31
CA LEU A 152 3.84 -2.10 6.99
C LEU A 152 2.96 -3.25 7.50
N TRP A 153 1.73 -2.94 7.90
CA TRP A 153 0.76 -3.85 8.52
C TRP A 153 -0.44 -4.17 7.63
N GLN A 154 -0.39 -3.79 6.36
CA GLN A 154 -1.39 -4.08 5.32
C GLN A 154 -2.86 -3.84 5.73
N PHE A 155 -3.12 -2.69 6.36
CA PHE A 155 -4.48 -2.32 6.70
C PHE A 155 -5.34 -2.02 5.48
N MET A 156 -6.56 -2.55 5.47
CA MET A 156 -7.59 -2.10 4.53
C MET A 156 -8.05 -0.68 4.88
N PRO A 157 -8.32 0.20 3.89
CA PRO A 157 -8.70 1.59 4.15
C PRO A 157 -9.90 1.77 5.09
N TYR A 158 -10.87 0.88 4.98
CA TYR A 158 -12.07 0.95 5.83
C TYR A 158 -11.78 0.56 7.29
N THR A 159 -10.91 -0.43 7.52
CA THR A 159 -10.45 -0.83 8.85
C THR A 159 -9.61 0.28 9.47
N ALA A 160 -8.63 0.80 8.72
CA ALA A 160 -7.78 1.88 9.17
C ALA A 160 -8.57 3.11 9.64
N ARG A 161 -9.54 3.57 8.81
CA ARG A 161 -10.38 4.72 9.14
C ARG A 161 -11.44 4.45 10.21
N GLY A 162 -12.15 3.31 10.06
CA GLY A 162 -13.34 3.05 10.87
C GLY A 162 -13.05 2.52 12.25
N ASP A 163 -12.04 1.65 12.37
CA ASP A 163 -11.77 0.95 13.62
C ASP A 163 -10.62 1.62 14.40
N PHE A 164 -9.67 2.27 13.69
CA PHE A 164 -8.48 2.85 14.31
C PHE A 164 -8.33 4.36 14.11
N GLY A 165 -9.21 5.02 13.36
CA GLY A 165 -9.22 6.47 13.19
C GLY A 165 -8.05 7.00 12.35
N LEU A 166 -7.35 6.14 11.59
CA LEU A 166 -6.24 6.57 10.73
C LEU A 166 -6.78 7.41 9.56
N ARG A 167 -6.09 8.50 9.26
CA ARG A 167 -6.40 9.32 8.11
C ARG A 167 -5.97 8.59 6.83
N VAL A 168 -6.89 8.37 5.91
CA VAL A 168 -6.63 7.78 4.59
C VAL A 168 -7.41 8.58 3.56
N ASP A 169 -6.75 9.52 2.90
CA ASP A 169 -7.37 10.37 1.86
C ASP A 169 -6.42 10.57 0.66
N GLY A 170 -6.64 11.56 -0.17
CA GLY A 170 -5.80 11.83 -1.35
C GLY A 170 -4.49 12.55 -1.07
N VAL A 171 -4.22 12.94 0.17
CA VAL A 171 -3.04 13.72 0.60
C VAL A 171 -2.22 12.96 1.62
N VAL A 172 -2.91 12.36 2.60
CA VAL A 172 -2.31 11.62 3.70
C VAL A 172 -2.89 10.23 3.75
N ASP A 173 -2.02 9.24 3.86
CA ASP A 173 -2.38 7.85 4.15
C ASP A 173 -1.58 7.37 5.35
N GLU A 174 -2.18 7.43 6.54
CA GLU A 174 -1.53 7.08 7.80
C GLU A 174 -1.32 5.56 7.97
N ARG A 175 -1.79 4.74 7.03
CA ARG A 175 -1.39 3.33 6.95
C ARG A 175 0.09 3.18 6.61
N PHE A 176 0.64 4.20 5.93
CA PHE A 176 2.04 4.29 5.56
C PHE A 176 2.91 4.94 6.64
N ASP A 177 2.31 5.54 7.66
CA ASP A 177 3.02 6.05 8.82
C ASP A 177 3.45 4.88 9.72
N PRO A 178 4.77 4.63 9.91
CA PRO A 178 5.23 3.47 10.66
C PRO A 178 4.73 3.44 12.10
N GLU A 179 4.67 4.59 12.77
CA GLU A 179 4.27 4.67 14.17
C GLU A 179 2.77 4.47 14.34
N LYS A 180 1.96 5.21 13.60
CA LYS A 180 0.49 5.12 13.67
C LYS A 180 -0.04 3.76 13.23
N ALA A 181 0.53 3.20 12.16
CA ALA A 181 0.15 1.90 11.68
C ALA A 181 0.52 0.78 12.68
N THR A 182 1.70 0.88 13.33
CA THR A 182 2.13 -0.08 14.35
C THR A 182 1.22 -0.04 15.58
N GLU A 183 0.88 1.16 16.05
CA GLU A 183 -0.06 1.31 17.16
C GLU A 183 -1.43 0.70 16.84
N ALA A 184 -1.94 0.97 15.64
CA ALA A 184 -3.19 0.38 15.18
C ALA A 184 -3.13 -1.15 15.09
N ALA A 185 -2.01 -1.71 14.61
CA ALA A 185 -1.79 -3.17 14.54
C ALA A 185 -1.79 -3.81 15.92
N CYS A 186 -1.10 -3.20 16.89
CA CYS A 186 -1.11 -3.69 18.27
C CYS A 186 -2.52 -3.68 18.87
N LYS A 187 -3.29 -2.61 18.67
CA LYS A 187 -4.70 -2.55 19.10
C LYS A 187 -5.54 -3.66 18.47
N TYR A 188 -5.36 -3.89 17.17
CA TYR A 188 -6.12 -4.91 16.44
C TYR A 188 -5.76 -6.33 16.87
N LEU A 189 -4.48 -6.66 16.98
CA LEU A 189 -4.00 -7.97 17.44
C LEU A 189 -4.50 -8.27 18.86
N LYS A 190 -4.46 -7.27 19.77
CA LYS A 190 -5.03 -7.40 21.11
C LYS A 190 -6.53 -7.69 21.09
N GLN A 191 -7.29 -7.04 20.21
CA GLN A 191 -8.73 -7.32 20.05
C GLN A 191 -8.97 -8.72 19.52
N LEU A 192 -8.19 -9.17 18.54
CA LEU A 192 -8.32 -10.52 17.96
C LEU A 192 -8.00 -11.61 18.98
N TYR A 193 -6.93 -11.42 19.75
CA TYR A 193 -6.60 -12.36 20.82
C TYR A 193 -7.69 -12.44 21.89
N ARG A 194 -8.28 -11.30 22.28
CA ARG A 194 -9.43 -11.31 23.22
C ARG A 194 -10.64 -12.07 22.68
N VAL A 195 -10.81 -12.15 21.36
CA VAL A 195 -11.93 -12.85 20.72
C VAL A 195 -11.69 -14.36 20.66
N PHE A 196 -10.45 -14.79 20.46
CA PHE A 196 -10.15 -16.20 20.19
C PHE A 196 -9.41 -16.93 21.32
N GLY A 197 -8.67 -16.20 22.18
CA GLY A 197 -7.84 -16.79 23.23
C GLY A 197 -6.64 -17.59 22.73
N ASP A 198 -6.40 -17.58 21.42
CA ASP A 198 -5.38 -18.35 20.71
C ASP A 198 -4.67 -17.45 19.71
N TRP A 199 -3.33 -17.44 19.72
CA TRP A 199 -2.56 -16.58 18.86
C TRP A 199 -2.62 -16.99 17.39
N HIS A 200 -2.61 -18.27 17.07
CA HIS A 200 -2.71 -18.72 15.69
C HIS A 200 -4.08 -18.37 15.08
N LEU A 201 -5.16 -18.49 15.87
CA LEU A 201 -6.48 -18.05 15.45
C LEU A 201 -6.56 -16.52 15.31
N ALA A 202 -5.87 -15.79 16.19
CA ALA A 202 -5.78 -14.33 16.09
C ALA A 202 -5.03 -13.90 14.83
N LEU A 203 -3.90 -14.52 14.49
CA LEU A 203 -3.15 -14.32 13.26
C LEU A 203 -3.99 -14.68 12.02
N ALA A 204 -4.65 -15.84 12.02
CA ALA A 204 -5.57 -16.21 10.95
C ALA A 204 -6.70 -15.17 10.77
N ALA A 205 -7.22 -14.64 11.89
CA ALA A 205 -8.26 -13.61 11.88
C ALA A 205 -7.75 -12.24 11.40
N TYR A 206 -6.49 -11.92 11.65
CA TYR A 206 -5.84 -10.73 11.08
C TYR A 206 -5.87 -10.79 9.55
N ASN A 207 -5.47 -11.91 8.97
CA ASN A 207 -5.43 -12.12 7.52
C ASN A 207 -6.82 -12.13 6.87
N THR A 208 -7.74 -12.97 7.39
CA THR A 208 -9.03 -13.23 6.69
C THR A 208 -10.24 -12.55 7.33
N GLY A 209 -10.06 -11.94 8.49
CA GLY A 209 -11.11 -11.36 9.31
C GLY A 209 -11.75 -12.37 10.30
N PRO A 210 -12.14 -11.92 11.50
CA PRO A 210 -12.66 -12.79 12.57
C PRO A 210 -13.92 -13.56 12.18
N GLY A 211 -14.73 -13.02 11.27
CA GLY A 211 -15.94 -13.70 10.77
C GLY A 211 -15.65 -14.99 10.02
N ASN A 212 -14.56 -15.03 9.23
CA ASN A 212 -14.17 -16.23 8.47
C ASN A 212 -13.62 -17.30 9.41
N VAL A 213 -12.80 -16.93 10.38
CA VAL A 213 -12.27 -17.87 11.39
C VAL A 213 -13.42 -18.47 12.21
N LYS A 214 -14.36 -17.66 12.71
CA LYS A 214 -15.55 -18.18 13.42
C LYS A 214 -16.41 -19.11 12.56
N ARG A 215 -16.46 -18.88 11.25
CA ARG A 215 -17.15 -19.78 10.32
C ARG A 215 -16.41 -21.11 10.16
N ALA A 216 -15.07 -21.08 10.07
CA ALA A 216 -14.23 -22.26 9.98
C ALA A 216 -14.33 -23.12 11.26
N ILE A 217 -14.29 -22.51 12.44
CA ILE A 217 -14.51 -23.15 13.73
C ILE A 217 -15.86 -23.91 13.74
N ARG A 218 -16.94 -23.24 13.36
CA ARG A 218 -18.26 -23.91 13.30
C ARG A 218 -18.32 -25.02 12.26
N LYS A 219 -17.62 -24.88 11.13
CA LYS A 219 -17.61 -25.88 10.06
C LYS A 219 -16.83 -27.14 10.43
N CYS A 220 -15.67 -26.96 11.05
CA CYS A 220 -14.77 -28.07 11.44
C CYS A 220 -15.05 -28.65 12.83
N GLY A 221 -15.79 -27.94 13.70
CA GLY A 221 -16.04 -28.36 15.07
C GLY A 221 -14.80 -28.39 15.97
N LYS A 222 -13.73 -27.66 15.59
CA LYS A 222 -12.46 -27.52 16.30
C LYS A 222 -12.22 -26.09 16.67
N SER A 223 -11.47 -25.83 17.76
CA SER A 223 -11.23 -24.50 18.31
C SER A 223 -9.79 -24.01 18.24
N ASP A 224 -8.92 -24.73 17.57
CA ASP A 224 -7.52 -24.37 17.32
C ASP A 224 -7.24 -24.23 15.82
N PHE A 225 -6.15 -23.52 15.47
CA PHE A 225 -5.81 -23.24 14.08
C PHE A 225 -5.58 -24.50 13.23
N TRP A 226 -4.82 -25.47 13.77
CA TRP A 226 -4.47 -26.67 13.01
C TRP A 226 -5.69 -27.59 12.83
N GLY A 227 -6.57 -27.63 13.83
CA GLY A 227 -7.84 -28.34 13.75
C GLY A 227 -8.82 -27.76 12.72
N ILE A 228 -8.78 -26.45 12.47
CA ILE A 228 -9.64 -25.81 11.46
C ILE A 228 -8.92 -25.54 10.13
N TYR A 229 -7.65 -25.94 10.01
CA TYR A 229 -6.79 -25.63 8.87
C TYR A 229 -7.49 -25.86 7.53
N ASN A 230 -8.08 -27.03 7.32
CA ASN A 230 -8.76 -27.40 6.08
C ASN A 230 -10.08 -26.64 5.85
N CYS A 231 -10.64 -26.02 6.87
CA CYS A 231 -11.85 -25.20 6.77
C CYS A 231 -11.57 -23.73 6.49
N LEU A 232 -10.30 -23.30 6.60
CA LEU A 232 -9.87 -21.94 6.30
C LEU A 232 -9.75 -21.71 4.79
N PRO A 233 -9.86 -20.44 4.32
CA PRO A 233 -9.48 -20.10 2.97
C PRO A 233 -8.02 -20.49 2.69
N LYS A 234 -7.72 -20.93 1.46
CA LYS A 234 -6.37 -21.40 1.08
C LYS A 234 -5.27 -20.41 1.47
N GLN A 235 -5.44 -19.12 1.14
CA GLN A 235 -4.48 -18.07 1.49
C GLN A 235 -4.24 -17.99 3.01
N THR A 236 -5.27 -18.18 3.84
CA THR A 236 -5.16 -18.09 5.29
C THR A 236 -4.46 -19.33 5.89
N ARG A 237 -4.53 -20.50 5.23
CA ARG A 237 -3.79 -21.69 5.66
C ARG A 237 -2.28 -21.48 5.66
N ALA A 238 -1.77 -20.74 4.69
CA ALA A 238 -0.35 -20.42 4.58
C ALA A 238 0.14 -19.43 5.64
N TYR A 239 -0.75 -18.64 6.22
CA TYR A 239 -0.39 -17.44 6.98
C TYR A 239 0.37 -17.74 8.29
N VAL A 240 -0.13 -18.67 9.11
CA VAL A 240 0.55 -19.07 10.35
C VAL A 240 1.85 -19.82 10.06
N PRO A 241 1.91 -20.81 9.14
CA PRO A 241 3.18 -21.41 8.74
C PRO A 241 4.22 -20.41 8.25
N GLN A 242 3.83 -19.39 7.46
CA GLN A 242 4.72 -18.31 7.02
C GLN A 242 5.24 -17.48 8.18
N PHE A 243 4.37 -17.13 9.13
CA PHE A 243 4.76 -16.39 10.34
C PHE A 243 5.81 -17.16 11.13
N ILE A 244 5.59 -18.44 11.41
CA ILE A 244 6.53 -19.30 12.15
C ILE A 244 7.86 -19.44 11.37
N ALA A 245 7.79 -19.65 10.06
CA ALA A 245 8.99 -19.76 9.24
C ALA A 245 9.80 -18.46 9.19
N MET A 246 9.12 -17.31 9.21
CA MET A 246 9.82 -16.02 9.20
C MET A 246 10.46 -15.72 10.57
N ASP A 247 9.81 -16.10 11.69
CA ASP A 247 10.44 -16.08 13.01
C ASP A 247 11.73 -16.93 13.01
N TYR A 248 11.64 -18.18 12.53
CA TYR A 248 12.81 -19.04 12.36
C TYR A 248 13.90 -18.37 11.51
N MET A 249 13.57 -17.84 10.35
CA MET A 249 14.54 -17.24 9.44
C MET A 249 15.23 -16.01 10.03
N MET A 250 14.52 -15.19 10.80
CA MET A 250 15.12 -13.99 11.44
C MET A 250 16.13 -14.36 12.53
N ASN A 251 16.04 -15.56 13.09
CA ASN A 251 16.93 -16.04 14.15
C ASN A 251 18.06 -16.95 13.63
N TYR A 252 17.81 -17.74 12.58
CA TYR A 252 18.75 -18.74 12.04
C TYR A 252 19.22 -18.47 10.60
N HIS A 253 19.09 -17.25 10.11
CA HIS A 253 19.50 -16.89 8.73
C HIS A 253 20.96 -17.20 8.40
N TYR A 254 21.85 -17.09 9.38
CA TYR A 254 23.27 -17.42 9.21
C TYR A 254 23.51 -18.86 8.80
N ASP A 255 22.76 -19.79 9.39
CA ASP A 255 22.86 -21.22 9.10
C ASP A 255 22.41 -21.58 7.68
N HIS A 256 21.71 -20.65 7.02
CA HIS A 256 21.26 -20.77 5.65
C HIS A 256 22.06 -19.89 4.69
N ALA A 257 23.23 -19.41 5.11
CA ALA A 257 24.12 -18.52 4.35
C ALA A 257 23.43 -17.22 3.86
N ILE A 258 22.43 -16.73 4.59
CA ILE A 258 21.73 -15.49 4.29
C ILE A 258 22.24 -14.38 5.23
N HIS A 259 22.82 -13.34 4.65
CA HIS A 259 23.44 -12.23 5.39
C HIS A 259 22.94 -10.89 4.88
N ALA A 260 22.78 -9.91 5.77
CA ALA A 260 22.54 -8.54 5.37
C ALA A 260 23.81 -7.96 4.72
N GLU A 261 23.69 -7.46 3.49
CA GLU A 261 24.78 -6.80 2.79
C GLU A 261 24.78 -5.28 3.00
N LYS A 262 23.58 -4.69 3.05
CA LYS A 262 23.39 -3.24 3.14
C LYS A 262 22.35 -2.92 4.21
N TRP A 263 22.80 -2.36 5.32
CA TRP A 263 21.90 -1.92 6.38
C TRP A 263 21.21 -0.62 6.01
N VAL A 264 19.90 -0.60 6.06
CA VAL A 264 19.12 0.62 5.87
C VAL A 264 19.23 1.48 7.11
N LYS A 265 19.91 2.62 6.96
CA LYS A 265 20.15 3.54 8.08
C LYS A 265 18.91 4.39 8.36
N LYS A 266 18.58 4.54 9.64
CA LYS A 266 17.57 5.48 10.09
C LYS A 266 18.04 6.92 9.78
N ILE A 267 17.16 7.70 9.18
CA ILE A 267 17.36 9.14 8.98
C ILE A 267 16.70 9.86 10.14
N PRO A 268 17.46 10.56 11.01
CA PRO A 268 16.89 11.37 12.08
C PRO A 268 16.06 12.52 11.49
N PHE A 269 14.93 12.82 12.11
CA PHE A 269 14.08 13.91 11.69
C PHE A 269 13.41 14.60 12.88
N ASP A 270 13.03 15.85 12.64
CA ASP A 270 12.21 16.67 13.51
C ASP A 270 10.83 16.84 12.88
N THR A 271 9.83 17.12 13.70
CA THR A 271 8.43 17.13 13.26
C THR A 271 7.88 18.54 13.29
N ILE A 272 7.21 18.92 12.19
CA ILE A 272 6.44 20.16 12.12
C ILE A 272 4.97 19.85 11.87
N GLN A 273 4.11 20.71 12.40
CA GLN A 273 2.68 20.70 12.12
C GLN A 273 2.36 21.78 11.10
N VAL A 274 1.66 21.37 10.04
CA VAL A 274 1.24 22.25 8.95
C VAL A 274 -0.28 22.31 8.92
N LYS A 275 -0.82 23.53 8.94
CA LYS A 275 -2.24 23.80 8.77
C LYS A 275 -2.39 24.82 7.64
N GLY A 276 -3.26 24.53 6.68
CA GLY A 276 -3.44 25.37 5.50
C GLY A 276 -2.73 24.84 4.26
N TYR A 277 -2.80 25.58 3.17
CA TYR A 277 -2.19 25.17 1.91
C TYR A 277 -0.66 25.17 1.98
N LEU A 278 -0.06 24.08 1.52
CA LEU A 278 1.39 23.97 1.36
C LEU A 278 1.73 23.09 0.16
N ASN A 279 2.59 23.60 -0.73
CA ASN A 279 3.16 22.82 -1.83
C ASN A 279 4.42 22.08 -1.36
N LEU A 280 4.32 20.74 -1.25
CA LEU A 280 5.41 19.90 -0.74
C LEU A 280 6.63 19.87 -1.68
N THR A 281 6.45 20.11 -2.97
CA THR A 281 7.58 20.22 -3.91
C THR A 281 8.39 21.47 -3.64
N ARG A 282 7.71 22.61 -3.45
CA ARG A 282 8.35 23.87 -3.08
C ARG A 282 8.97 23.80 -1.68
N LEU A 283 8.28 23.19 -0.70
CA LEU A 283 8.86 22.98 0.62
C LEU A 283 10.20 22.25 0.53
N LYS A 284 10.27 21.15 -0.20
CA LYS A 284 11.53 20.42 -0.41
C LYS A 284 12.62 21.28 -1.04
N GLN A 285 12.25 22.03 -2.07
CA GLN A 285 13.17 22.93 -2.78
C GLN A 285 13.72 24.01 -1.86
N PHE A 286 12.86 24.78 -1.18
CA PHE A 286 13.28 25.90 -0.32
C PHE A 286 13.94 25.45 0.98
N ALA A 287 13.57 24.29 1.52
CA ALA A 287 14.23 23.70 2.67
C ALA A 287 15.50 22.90 2.28
N SER A 288 15.86 22.84 0.99
CA SER A 288 17.01 22.09 0.48
C SER A 288 17.01 20.63 0.90
N ILE A 289 15.85 19.96 0.80
CA ILE A 289 15.65 18.56 1.18
C ILE A 289 15.61 17.71 -0.09
N HIS A 290 16.45 16.67 -0.16
CA HIS A 290 16.42 15.71 -1.26
C HIS A 290 15.09 14.95 -1.30
N VAL A 291 14.58 14.69 -2.51
CA VAL A 291 13.25 14.08 -2.71
C VAL A 291 13.14 12.72 -2.04
N ASP A 292 14.14 11.86 -2.23
CA ASP A 292 14.13 10.51 -1.67
C ASP A 292 14.21 10.51 -0.14
N THR A 293 15.04 11.39 0.43
CA THR A 293 15.11 11.60 1.89
C THR A 293 13.75 12.03 2.45
N PHE A 294 13.10 12.99 1.78
CA PHE A 294 11.78 13.47 2.21
C PHE A 294 10.72 12.36 2.13
N GLN A 295 10.72 11.59 1.05
CA GLN A 295 9.78 10.47 0.88
C GLN A 295 10.02 9.35 1.90
N PHE A 296 11.28 9.06 2.18
CA PHE A 296 11.67 8.03 3.14
C PHE A 296 11.16 8.33 4.56
N ILE A 297 11.31 9.58 5.03
CA ILE A 297 10.85 9.97 6.37
C ILE A 297 9.38 10.41 6.42
N ASN A 298 8.74 10.63 5.27
CA ASN A 298 7.32 11.02 5.15
C ASN A 298 6.54 10.03 4.26
N PRO A 299 6.57 8.73 4.52
CA PRO A 299 5.90 7.76 3.65
C PRO A 299 4.38 7.96 3.62
N HIS A 300 3.79 8.55 4.65
CA HIS A 300 2.36 8.86 4.76
C HIS A 300 1.90 10.03 3.88
N LEU A 301 2.81 10.88 3.40
CA LEU A 301 2.47 11.98 2.49
C LEU A 301 2.44 11.47 1.05
N ILE A 302 1.25 11.25 0.52
CA ILE A 302 1.04 10.68 -0.83
C ILE A 302 0.70 11.73 -1.88
N GLY A 303 0.32 12.94 -1.46
CA GLY A 303 0.06 14.08 -2.35
C GLY A 303 1.28 14.96 -2.57
N THR A 304 1.17 15.86 -3.54
CA THR A 304 2.17 16.91 -3.80
C THR A 304 1.87 18.22 -3.09
N THR A 305 0.65 18.34 -2.55
CA THR A 305 0.17 19.53 -1.86
C THR A 305 -0.68 19.16 -0.65
N ILE A 306 -0.55 19.92 0.42
CA ILE A 306 -1.48 19.93 1.56
C ILE A 306 -2.57 20.96 1.22
N PRO A 307 -3.85 20.61 1.20
CA PRO A 307 -4.94 21.54 0.92
C PRO A 307 -5.28 22.39 2.15
N ASN A 308 -5.92 23.53 1.91
CA ASN A 308 -6.49 24.36 2.98
C ASN A 308 -7.85 23.81 3.42
N ASP A 309 -7.84 22.66 4.13
CA ASP A 309 -9.04 21.97 4.63
C ASP A 309 -9.20 22.04 6.15
N ASN A 310 -8.46 22.94 6.80
CA ASN A 310 -8.39 23.12 8.27
C ASN A 310 -7.86 21.90 9.03
N LYS A 311 -7.37 20.85 8.37
CA LYS A 311 -6.75 19.71 9.03
C LYS A 311 -5.25 19.93 9.20
N THR A 312 -4.76 19.53 10.37
CA THR A 312 -3.32 19.52 10.64
C THR A 312 -2.68 18.31 9.95
N VAL A 313 -1.56 18.54 9.29
CA VAL A 313 -0.73 17.50 8.67
C VAL A 313 0.63 17.51 9.33
N ILE A 314 1.10 16.33 9.71
CA ILE A 314 2.44 16.12 10.24
C ILE A 314 3.41 16.02 9.06
N VAL A 315 4.51 16.76 9.13
CA VAL A 315 5.59 16.72 8.16
C VAL A 315 6.92 16.58 8.89
N HIS A 316 7.71 15.59 8.48
CA HIS A 316 9.04 15.35 9.03
C HIS A 316 10.11 16.06 8.19
N ILE A 317 10.99 16.79 8.86
CA ILE A 317 12.13 17.49 8.30
C ILE A 317 13.40 16.78 8.74
N PRO A 318 14.34 16.38 7.86
CA PRO A 318 15.57 15.75 8.27
C PRO A 318 16.32 16.61 9.29
N SER A 319 16.80 16.03 10.39
CA SER A 319 17.50 16.80 11.44
C SER A 319 18.72 17.54 10.89
N SER A 320 19.38 17.02 9.85
CA SER A 320 20.48 17.72 9.15
C SER A 320 20.05 19.02 8.45
N ARG A 321 18.76 19.25 8.25
CA ARG A 321 18.19 20.45 7.63
C ARG A 321 17.31 21.24 8.59
N PHE A 322 17.11 20.76 9.81
CA PHE A 322 16.14 21.33 10.73
C PHE A 322 16.54 22.74 11.21
N GLU A 323 17.80 22.97 11.52
CA GLU A 323 18.28 24.30 11.92
C GLU A 323 18.16 25.32 10.79
N TYR A 324 18.53 24.94 9.55
CA TYR A 324 18.31 25.79 8.38
C TYR A 324 16.83 26.09 8.18
N PHE A 325 15.96 25.06 8.29
CA PHE A 325 14.53 25.23 8.20
C PHE A 325 14.00 26.14 9.30
N LYS A 326 14.43 25.97 10.55
CA LYS A 326 14.01 26.76 11.70
C LYS A 326 14.36 28.24 11.54
N THR A 327 15.59 28.54 11.14
CA THR A 327 16.09 29.90 10.91
C THR A 327 15.32 30.61 9.78
N ASN A 328 14.99 29.88 8.71
CA ASN A 328 14.33 30.43 7.52
C ASN A 328 12.84 30.05 7.43
N ARG A 329 12.25 29.59 8.54
CA ARG A 329 10.91 28.98 8.56
C ARG A 329 9.86 29.80 7.86
N GLN A 330 9.77 31.10 8.20
CA GLN A 330 8.73 31.97 7.64
C GLN A 330 8.89 32.09 6.14
N ALA A 331 10.09 32.42 5.66
CA ALA A 331 10.37 32.56 4.22
C ALA A 331 10.12 31.27 3.43
N ILE A 332 10.50 30.12 3.99
CA ILE A 332 10.28 28.80 3.37
C ILE A 332 8.79 28.50 3.28
N LEU A 333 8.04 28.69 4.38
CA LEU A 333 6.62 28.39 4.41
C LEU A 333 5.81 29.35 3.54
N ASP A 334 6.13 30.66 3.54
CA ASP A 334 5.47 31.64 2.68
C ASP A 334 5.72 31.32 1.18
N SER A 335 6.96 30.99 0.82
CA SER A 335 7.31 30.60 -0.53
C SER A 335 6.62 29.29 -0.95
N ALA A 336 6.52 28.32 -0.05
CA ALA A 336 5.86 27.04 -0.30
C ALA A 336 4.32 27.15 -0.30
N SER A 337 3.77 28.13 0.42
CA SER A 337 2.33 28.41 0.49
C SER A 337 1.88 29.41 -0.58
N PHE A 338 2.82 30.08 -1.26
CA PHE A 338 2.48 31.05 -2.28
C PHE A 338 1.67 30.41 -3.40
N VAL A 339 0.49 30.96 -3.63
CA VAL A 339 -0.39 30.57 -4.73
C VAL A 339 -0.65 31.84 -5.54
N SER A 340 -0.28 31.85 -6.81
CA SER A 340 -0.64 32.98 -7.67
C SER A 340 -2.16 33.09 -7.74
N GLN A 341 -2.71 34.31 -7.91
CA GLN A 341 -4.16 34.52 -7.98
C GLN A 341 -4.81 33.56 -9.01
N LYS A 342 -4.19 33.40 -10.17
CA LYS A 342 -4.63 32.47 -11.20
C LYS A 342 -4.62 30.99 -10.78
N GLN A 343 -3.67 30.59 -9.93
CA GLN A 343 -3.61 29.22 -9.37
C GLN A 343 -4.60 29.06 -8.22
N SER A 344 -4.81 30.11 -7.41
CA SER A 344 -5.82 30.14 -6.36
C SER A 344 -7.20 29.92 -6.95
N ASP A 345 -7.53 30.63 -7.99
CA ASP A 345 -8.81 30.51 -8.70
C ASP A 345 -8.96 29.11 -9.33
N SER A 346 -7.87 28.57 -9.91
CA SER A 346 -7.85 27.22 -10.45
C SER A 346 -7.98 26.13 -9.36
N LEU A 347 -7.38 26.31 -8.19
CA LEU A 347 -7.46 25.36 -7.07
C LEU A 347 -8.81 25.42 -6.38
N ALA A 348 -9.38 26.61 -6.22
CA ALA A 348 -10.73 26.80 -5.70
C ALA A 348 -11.78 26.22 -6.65
N ALA A 349 -11.51 26.30 -7.97
CA ALA A 349 -12.39 25.77 -9.02
C ALA A 349 -12.30 24.26 -9.23
N LEU A 350 -11.21 23.61 -8.79
CA LEU A 350 -10.92 22.25 -9.25
C LEU A 350 -11.68 21.15 -8.52
N PHE A 351 -11.97 21.25 -7.22
CA PHE A 351 -12.62 20.15 -6.52
C PHE A 351 -13.36 20.57 -5.25
N VAL A 352 -14.66 20.49 -5.26
CA VAL A 352 -15.48 20.43 -4.04
C VAL A 352 -15.80 18.97 -3.76
N ASP A 353 -15.30 18.44 -2.65
CA ASP A 353 -15.72 17.14 -2.14
C ASP A 353 -17.13 17.28 -1.54
N LYS A 354 -18.12 16.92 -2.33
CA LYS A 354 -19.52 16.94 -1.90
C LYS A 354 -19.92 15.57 -1.35
N LEU A 355 -20.41 15.54 -0.14
CA LEU A 355 -21.03 14.34 0.41
C LEU A 355 -22.43 14.19 -0.19
N VAL A 356 -22.60 13.21 -1.07
CA VAL A 356 -23.89 12.92 -1.71
C VAL A 356 -24.53 11.72 -1.04
N LYS A 357 -25.74 11.93 -0.51
CA LYS A 357 -26.55 10.86 0.07
C LYS A 357 -26.95 9.88 -1.03
N ARG A 358 -26.57 8.62 -0.89
CA ARG A 358 -26.88 7.54 -1.82
C ARG A 358 -27.53 6.37 -1.10
N ARG A 359 -28.17 5.49 -1.87
CA ARG A 359 -28.80 4.27 -1.37
C ARG A 359 -28.14 3.06 -2.02
N TYR A 360 -27.83 2.05 -1.22
CA TYR A 360 -27.29 0.78 -1.66
C TYR A 360 -28.26 -0.35 -1.35
N LYS A 361 -28.63 -1.17 -2.34
CA LYS A 361 -29.48 -2.35 -2.15
C LYS A 361 -28.61 -3.57 -1.84
N VAL A 362 -28.79 -4.13 -0.65
CA VAL A 362 -28.03 -5.31 -0.17
C VAL A 362 -28.26 -6.50 -1.11
N LYS A 363 -27.19 -7.10 -1.62
CA LYS A 363 -27.23 -8.27 -2.50
C LYS A 363 -27.34 -9.57 -1.69
N ARG A 364 -27.65 -10.68 -2.37
CA ARG A 364 -27.74 -12.02 -1.73
C ARG A 364 -26.36 -12.40 -1.15
N GLY A 365 -26.33 -12.86 0.10
CA GLY A 365 -25.12 -13.30 0.77
C GLY A 365 -24.24 -12.21 1.37
N GLN A 366 -24.56 -10.91 1.17
CA GLN A 366 -23.79 -9.83 1.76
C GLN A 366 -24.11 -9.63 3.24
N SER A 367 -23.08 -9.58 4.06
CA SER A 367 -23.13 -9.05 5.42
C SER A 367 -23.01 -7.52 5.43
N ILE A 368 -23.27 -6.88 6.56
CA ILE A 368 -23.04 -5.43 6.71
C ILE A 368 -21.56 -5.07 6.52
N TYR A 369 -20.64 -5.98 6.87
CA TYR A 369 -19.20 -5.82 6.67
C TYR A 369 -18.84 -5.82 5.18
N ASP A 370 -19.47 -6.70 4.37
CA ASP A 370 -19.25 -6.71 2.93
C ASP A 370 -19.80 -5.44 2.26
N VAL A 371 -20.94 -4.95 2.73
CA VAL A 371 -21.51 -3.70 2.22
C VAL A 371 -20.63 -2.51 2.62
N ALA A 372 -20.17 -2.44 3.86
CA ALA A 372 -19.25 -1.40 4.33
C ALA A 372 -17.97 -1.35 3.50
N ARG A 373 -17.42 -2.53 3.17
CA ARG A 373 -16.24 -2.68 2.29
C ARG A 373 -16.50 -2.15 0.89
N VAL A 374 -17.62 -2.56 0.27
CA VAL A 374 -17.99 -2.13 -1.09
C VAL A 374 -18.19 -0.62 -1.18
N LEU A 375 -18.75 -0.03 -0.14
CA LEU A 375 -19.09 1.39 -0.10
C LEU A 375 -17.97 2.27 0.46
N GLN A 376 -16.90 1.66 0.97
CA GLN A 376 -15.77 2.34 1.62
C GLN A 376 -16.19 3.22 2.81
N VAL A 377 -17.16 2.74 3.59
CA VAL A 377 -17.68 3.40 4.80
C VAL A 377 -17.53 2.48 5.99
N SER A 378 -17.53 3.02 7.21
CA SER A 378 -17.47 2.19 8.41
C SER A 378 -18.79 1.47 8.68
N VAL A 379 -18.72 0.29 9.31
CA VAL A 379 -19.93 -0.43 9.76
C VAL A 379 -20.71 0.42 10.77
N LEU A 380 -20.02 1.18 11.60
CA LEU A 380 -20.61 2.07 12.59
C LEU A 380 -21.44 3.16 11.89
N GLU A 381 -20.88 3.79 10.87
CA GLU A 381 -21.56 4.80 10.06
C GLU A 381 -22.80 4.23 9.37
N LEU A 382 -22.71 3.05 8.75
CA LEU A 382 -23.86 2.38 8.15
C LEU A 382 -24.94 2.05 9.17
N LYS A 383 -24.56 1.61 10.37
CA LYS A 383 -25.51 1.35 11.45
C LYS A 383 -26.19 2.62 11.90
N HIS A 384 -25.43 3.68 12.15
CA HIS A 384 -25.94 4.97 12.62
C HIS A 384 -26.90 5.60 11.60
N LEU A 385 -26.47 5.73 10.32
CA LEU A 385 -27.26 6.33 9.25
C LEU A 385 -28.55 5.57 8.92
N ASN A 386 -28.59 4.27 9.22
CA ASN A 386 -29.73 3.40 8.90
C ASN A 386 -30.47 2.91 10.15
N HIS A 387 -30.19 3.47 11.32
CA HIS A 387 -30.79 3.12 12.61
C HIS A 387 -30.76 1.61 12.90
N LEU A 388 -29.66 0.94 12.55
CA LEU A 388 -29.51 -0.50 12.73
C LEU A 388 -29.05 -0.82 14.15
N LYS A 389 -29.87 -1.49 14.92
CA LYS A 389 -29.53 -1.97 16.28
C LYS A 389 -28.53 -3.14 16.22
N THR A 390 -28.56 -3.96 15.17
CA THR A 390 -27.71 -5.15 15.01
C THR A 390 -26.92 -5.10 13.70
N THR A 391 -25.97 -6.01 13.51
CA THR A 391 -25.21 -6.20 12.27
C THR A 391 -25.92 -7.07 11.24
N ARG A 392 -27.10 -7.62 11.59
CA ARG A 392 -27.89 -8.45 10.67
C ARG A 392 -28.63 -7.58 9.68
N ILE A 393 -28.37 -7.77 8.38
CA ILE A 393 -29.09 -7.10 7.29
C ILE A 393 -29.67 -8.15 6.35
N LYS A 394 -30.88 -7.86 5.83
CA LYS A 394 -31.58 -8.78 4.90
C LYS A 394 -31.28 -8.38 3.46
N ARG A 395 -31.25 -9.37 2.54
CA ARG A 395 -31.22 -9.15 1.09
C ARG A 395 -32.34 -8.17 0.68
N GLY A 396 -31.99 -7.26 -0.22
CA GLY A 396 -32.95 -6.27 -0.74
C GLY A 396 -33.10 -5.02 0.13
N LYS A 397 -32.64 -5.03 1.40
CA LYS A 397 -32.68 -3.84 2.24
C LYS A 397 -31.87 -2.71 1.60
N GLN A 398 -32.47 -1.53 1.54
CA GLN A 398 -31.78 -0.32 1.10
C GLN A 398 -31.06 0.32 2.28
N LEU A 399 -29.75 0.51 2.15
CA LEU A 399 -28.94 1.20 3.14
C LEU A 399 -28.54 2.56 2.58
N VAL A 400 -28.73 3.59 3.40
CA VAL A 400 -28.28 4.96 3.13
C VAL A 400 -26.81 5.08 3.49
N TYR A 401 -26.04 5.75 2.65
CA TYR A 401 -24.65 6.10 2.91
C TYR A 401 -24.29 7.43 2.25
N PHE A 402 -23.23 8.08 2.71
CA PHE A 402 -22.70 9.26 2.07
C PHE A 402 -21.50 8.90 1.19
N ALA A 403 -21.65 9.05 -0.13
CA ALA A 403 -20.55 8.92 -1.07
C ALA A 403 -19.85 10.28 -1.18
N ARG A 404 -18.52 10.28 -1.08
CA ARG A 404 -17.72 11.46 -1.50
C ARG A 404 -17.68 11.46 -3.03
N VAL A 405 -18.27 12.47 -3.62
CA VAL A 405 -18.22 12.70 -5.08
C VAL A 405 -17.36 13.92 -5.30
N ARG A 406 -16.24 13.76 -6.01
CA ARG A 406 -15.48 14.88 -6.54
C ARG A 406 -16.23 15.44 -7.72
N GLU A 407 -16.83 16.59 -7.54
CA GLU A 407 -17.48 17.32 -8.60
C GLU A 407 -16.50 18.38 -9.15
N LYS A 408 -16.19 18.29 -10.44
CA LYS A 408 -15.42 19.32 -11.14
C LYS A 408 -16.37 20.50 -11.34
N VAL A 409 -16.14 21.59 -10.64
CA VAL A 409 -16.89 22.82 -10.87
C VAL A 409 -16.44 23.36 -12.22
N MET A 410 -17.25 23.21 -13.25
CA MET A 410 -17.08 23.95 -14.49
C MET A 410 -17.50 25.41 -14.20
N GLN A 411 -16.56 26.32 -14.15
CA GLN A 411 -16.87 27.75 -14.24
C GLN A 411 -17.35 28.04 -15.66
N ASN A 412 -18.63 28.34 -15.80
CA ASN A 412 -19.09 29.13 -16.94
C ASN A 412 -18.61 30.55 -16.74
N SER A 413 -17.65 30.98 -17.59
CA SER A 413 -17.35 32.40 -17.78
C SER A 413 -18.52 33.00 -18.52
N ASN A 414 -19.22 33.86 -17.88
CA ASN A 414 -19.82 35.12 -18.30
C ASN A 414 -21.19 35.39 -17.67
N ASP A 415 -21.23 36.57 -17.13
CA ASP A 415 -22.35 37.47 -16.89
C ASP A 415 -23.27 37.29 -15.68
N THR A 416 -23.14 38.33 -14.89
CA THR A 416 -24.07 38.92 -13.94
C THR A 416 -25.49 38.99 -14.51
N THR A 417 -26.45 38.37 -13.84
CA THR A 417 -27.73 39.02 -13.48
C THR A 417 -28.55 38.06 -12.59
N VAL A 418 -28.99 38.63 -11.49
CA VAL A 418 -29.97 38.06 -10.56
C VAL A 418 -31.33 38.03 -11.23
N ILE A 419 -32.02 36.89 -11.27
CA ILE A 419 -33.47 36.81 -11.13
C ILE A 419 -33.85 35.41 -10.66
N ALA A 420 -34.70 35.37 -9.61
CA ALA A 420 -35.33 34.21 -9.08
C ALA A 420 -36.35 33.61 -10.09
N GLY A 421 -36.45 32.29 -10.13
CA GLY A 421 -37.51 31.63 -10.92
C GLY A 421 -37.30 30.13 -10.96
N GLU A 422 -38.17 29.42 -10.27
CA GLU A 422 -38.34 27.97 -10.37
C GLU A 422 -38.61 27.53 -11.80
N SER A 423 -37.87 26.55 -12.28
CA SER A 423 -38.46 25.59 -13.21
C SER A 423 -37.64 24.31 -13.29
N LYS A 424 -38.32 23.20 -13.11
CA LYS A 424 -37.86 21.84 -13.34
C LYS A 424 -37.56 21.65 -14.83
N GLU A 425 -36.28 21.53 -15.19
CA GLU A 425 -35.92 20.97 -16.49
C GLU A 425 -35.04 19.74 -16.32
N ARG A 426 -35.58 18.62 -16.78
CA ARG A 426 -34.82 17.35 -16.90
C ARG A 426 -33.81 17.50 -18.03
N ILE A 427 -32.54 17.65 -17.70
CA ILE A 427 -31.44 17.54 -18.67
C ILE A 427 -31.35 16.06 -19.07
N LYS A 428 -31.85 15.73 -20.26
CA LYS A 428 -31.57 14.48 -20.95
C LYS A 428 -30.13 14.42 -21.35
N VAL A 429 -29.28 13.73 -20.58
CA VAL A 429 -27.96 13.34 -21.03
C VAL A 429 -28.13 12.42 -22.23
N LYS A 430 -27.77 12.88 -23.42
CA LYS A 430 -27.68 12.03 -24.62
C LYS A 430 -26.68 10.92 -24.35
N LYS A 431 -27.17 9.69 -24.15
CA LYS A 431 -26.32 8.49 -24.16
C LYS A 431 -25.58 8.44 -25.49
N ALA A 432 -24.26 8.48 -25.47
CA ALA A 432 -23.45 8.26 -26.66
C ALA A 432 -23.88 6.94 -27.31
N LYS A 433 -24.28 7.00 -28.59
CA LYS A 433 -24.72 5.82 -29.35
C LYS A 433 -23.52 4.86 -29.48
N ILE A 434 -23.63 3.70 -28.85
CA ILE A 434 -22.64 2.63 -29.02
C ILE A 434 -22.69 2.18 -30.48
N ARG A 435 -21.55 2.28 -31.17
CA ARG A 435 -21.41 1.86 -32.57
C ARG A 435 -20.69 0.53 -32.66
N TYR A 436 -21.12 -0.28 -33.62
CA TYR A 436 -20.56 -1.60 -33.90
C TYR A 436 -20.08 -1.70 -35.34
N HIS A 437 -18.97 -2.40 -35.55
CA HIS A 437 -18.49 -2.85 -36.85
C HIS A 437 -18.84 -4.35 -37.03
N LYS A 438 -19.43 -4.71 -38.17
CA LYS A 438 -19.65 -6.13 -38.54
C LYS A 438 -18.46 -6.61 -39.35
N VAL A 439 -17.72 -7.57 -38.82
CA VAL A 439 -16.53 -8.15 -39.46
C VAL A 439 -16.90 -8.78 -40.79
N ARG A 440 -16.18 -8.45 -41.87
CA ARG A 440 -16.33 -9.02 -43.21
C ARG A 440 -15.24 -10.07 -43.43
N SER A 441 -15.40 -10.89 -44.43
CA SER A 441 -14.33 -11.83 -44.87
C SER A 441 -13.09 -11.04 -45.27
N GLY A 442 -11.93 -11.39 -44.70
CA GLY A 442 -10.64 -10.72 -44.95
C GLY A 442 -10.33 -9.53 -44.00
N ASP A 443 -11.29 -9.09 -43.15
CA ASP A 443 -10.98 -8.03 -42.19
C ASP A 443 -9.99 -8.49 -41.10
N THR A 444 -8.95 -7.68 -40.86
CA THR A 444 -8.07 -7.82 -39.68
C THR A 444 -8.41 -6.79 -38.59
N LEU A 445 -7.93 -7.02 -37.37
CA LEU A 445 -8.10 -6.04 -36.28
C LEU A 445 -7.43 -4.70 -36.61
N SER A 446 -6.34 -4.72 -37.37
CA SER A 446 -5.64 -3.51 -37.81
C SER A 446 -6.49 -2.73 -38.81
N ASP A 447 -7.02 -3.37 -39.86
CA ASP A 447 -7.87 -2.75 -40.87
C ASP A 447 -9.12 -2.15 -40.24
N ILE A 448 -9.71 -2.84 -39.27
CA ILE A 448 -10.90 -2.33 -38.56
C ILE A 448 -10.53 -1.13 -37.69
N ALA A 449 -9.36 -1.15 -37.03
CA ALA A 449 -8.93 -0.02 -36.21
C ALA A 449 -8.65 1.23 -37.06
N GLU A 450 -8.00 1.08 -38.22
CA GLU A 450 -7.69 2.19 -39.14
C GLU A 450 -8.93 2.85 -39.75
N ARG A 451 -9.99 2.09 -39.99
CA ARG A 451 -11.25 2.63 -40.52
C ARG A 451 -11.99 3.60 -39.60
N TYR A 452 -11.60 3.64 -38.31
CA TYR A 452 -12.31 4.48 -37.31
C TYR A 452 -11.33 5.38 -36.59
N GLN A 453 -11.42 6.67 -36.84
CA GLN A 453 -10.53 7.70 -36.27
C GLN A 453 -10.47 7.60 -34.73
N GLY A 454 -9.26 7.52 -34.17
CA GLY A 454 -9.03 7.42 -32.72
C GLY A 454 -9.24 6.01 -32.13
N LEU A 455 -9.44 4.98 -32.97
CA LEU A 455 -9.52 3.59 -32.54
C LEU A 455 -8.18 2.87 -32.82
N THR A 456 -7.56 2.31 -31.79
CA THR A 456 -6.36 1.46 -31.92
C THR A 456 -6.72 -0.01 -31.75
N VAL A 457 -5.88 -0.92 -32.28
CA VAL A 457 -6.06 -2.37 -32.08
C VAL A 457 -6.20 -2.73 -30.60
N THR A 458 -5.36 -2.12 -29.76
CA THR A 458 -5.41 -2.32 -28.30
C THR A 458 -6.76 -1.87 -27.72
N LYS A 459 -7.26 -0.69 -28.13
CA LYS A 459 -8.54 -0.16 -27.70
C LYS A 459 -9.71 -1.02 -28.21
N LEU A 460 -9.63 -1.48 -29.45
CA LEU A 460 -10.62 -2.38 -30.07
C LEU A 460 -10.72 -3.72 -29.30
N LYS A 461 -9.57 -4.33 -28.99
CA LYS A 461 -9.50 -5.55 -28.16
C LYS A 461 -10.10 -5.34 -26.77
N LYS A 462 -9.77 -4.22 -26.10
CA LYS A 462 -10.27 -3.88 -24.77
C LYS A 462 -11.80 -3.65 -24.77
N LEU A 463 -12.33 -2.93 -25.76
CA LEU A 463 -13.77 -2.68 -25.89
C LEU A 463 -14.57 -3.97 -26.08
N ASN A 464 -13.98 -5.01 -26.69
CA ASN A 464 -14.61 -6.27 -27.01
C ASN A 464 -14.18 -7.44 -26.14
N ARG A 465 -13.38 -7.20 -25.09
CA ARG A 465 -12.85 -8.22 -24.16
C ARG A 465 -12.14 -9.37 -24.89
N MET A 466 -11.40 -9.06 -25.97
CA MET A 466 -10.72 -10.04 -26.79
C MET A 466 -9.35 -10.40 -26.21
N ARG A 467 -9.02 -11.71 -26.22
CA ARG A 467 -7.68 -12.21 -25.84
C ARG A 467 -6.71 -12.07 -27.02
N ALA A 468 -5.40 -12.18 -26.75
CA ALA A 468 -4.37 -12.05 -27.79
C ALA A 468 -4.57 -13.07 -28.94
N SER A 469 -5.06 -14.28 -28.64
CA SER A 469 -5.30 -15.39 -29.56
C SER A 469 -6.70 -15.38 -30.21
N THR A 470 -7.51 -14.33 -30.03
CA THR A 470 -8.88 -14.33 -30.58
C THR A 470 -8.86 -14.15 -32.08
N THR A 471 -9.33 -15.15 -32.84
CA THR A 471 -9.50 -15.08 -34.28
C THR A 471 -10.79 -14.38 -34.66
N LEU A 472 -10.71 -13.46 -35.62
CA LEU A 472 -11.91 -12.81 -36.18
C LEU A 472 -12.66 -13.79 -37.09
N ARG A 473 -13.99 -13.78 -36.95
CA ARG A 473 -14.87 -14.55 -37.87
C ARG A 473 -15.80 -13.58 -38.60
N PRO A 474 -16.02 -13.75 -39.89
CA PRO A 474 -17.02 -13.00 -40.63
C PRO A 474 -18.38 -13.02 -39.92
N GLY A 475 -19.03 -11.86 -39.84
CA GLY A 475 -20.30 -11.72 -39.14
C GLY A 475 -20.18 -11.28 -37.68
N MET A 476 -19.03 -11.38 -37.01
CA MET A 476 -18.82 -10.86 -35.66
C MET A 476 -19.13 -9.35 -35.58
N ARG A 477 -19.77 -8.93 -34.49
CA ARG A 477 -20.03 -7.51 -34.23
C ARG A 477 -19.03 -7.01 -33.19
N LEU A 478 -18.13 -6.15 -33.58
CA LEU A 478 -17.16 -5.52 -32.70
C LEU A 478 -17.60 -4.12 -32.29
N ARG A 479 -17.62 -3.86 -31.03
CA ARG A 479 -17.86 -2.51 -30.49
C ARG A 479 -16.68 -1.61 -30.83
N ILE A 480 -16.95 -0.44 -31.43
CA ILE A 480 -15.95 0.52 -31.91
C ILE A 480 -15.99 1.87 -31.16
N SER A 481 -17.04 2.12 -30.37
CA SER A 481 -17.17 3.30 -29.49
C SER A 481 -17.98 2.98 -28.24
#